data_d4db9ab93a325a674e35272e61d86196
#
_entry.id   d4db9ab93a325a674e35272e61d86196
#
_cell.length_a   1.000
_cell.length_b   1.000
_cell.length_c   1.000
_cell.angle_alpha   90.00
_cell.angle_beta   90.00
_cell.angle_gamma   90.00
#
_symmetry.space_group_name_H-M   'P 1'
#
loop_
_entity.id
_entity.type
_entity.pdbx_description
1 polymer ?
#
loop_
_entity_poly.entity_id
_entity_poly.type
_entity_poly.pdbx_seq_one_letter_code
_entity_poly.pdbx_strand_id
1 'polypeptide(L)'
;MKRVVVLGSTGSIGQQALEVCRLRGYEVVGLAAGKNLEALSRQIALWKPRLVAAEESLHKELKARFPGLRLATAEEVAALEAEVAVAAIPGLAGLAPTRAAVRTGKRVALANKEAMVAAGPLLWREAEAHGAEILPVDSEH
;
A
#
# COMPACT_ATOMS: atom_id res chain seq x y z
N MET A 1 -7.90 15.46 7.85
CA MET A 1 -7.24 15.01 6.59
C MET A 1 -7.15 13.50 6.56
N LYS A 2 -7.56 12.89 5.46
CA LYS A 2 -7.51 11.44 5.35
C LYS A 2 -6.08 10.96 5.08
N ARG A 3 -5.65 9.95 5.83
CA ARG A 3 -4.34 9.34 5.66
C ARG A 3 -4.48 8.02 4.91
N VAL A 4 -3.57 7.78 3.97
CA VAL A 4 -3.65 6.64 3.07
C VAL A 4 -2.30 5.93 3.02
N VAL A 5 -2.33 4.60 3.00
CA VAL A 5 -1.16 3.80 2.62
C VAL A 5 -1.43 3.18 1.26
N VAL A 6 -0.43 3.16 0.40
CA VAL A 6 -0.56 2.60 -0.95
C VAL A 6 0.42 1.44 -1.10
N LEU A 7 -0.15 0.24 -1.16
CA LEU A 7 0.60 -1.00 -1.34
C LEU A 7 0.58 -1.33 -2.82
N GLY A 8 1.76 -1.34 -3.44
CA GLY A 8 1.89 -1.45 -4.88
C GLY A 8 1.91 -0.09 -5.56
N SER A 9 2.63 0.86 -4.99
CA SER A 9 2.55 2.28 -5.37
C SER A 9 3.08 2.60 -6.75
N THR A 10 3.98 1.78 -7.30
CA THR A 10 4.55 2.05 -8.62
C THR A 10 3.84 1.31 -9.75
N GLY A 11 2.85 0.47 -9.43
CA GLY A 11 2.01 -0.16 -10.43
C GLY A 11 0.93 0.78 -10.94
N SER A 12 0.18 0.34 -11.95
CA SER A 12 -0.86 1.16 -12.57
C SER A 12 -1.93 1.64 -11.58
N ILE A 13 -2.48 0.73 -10.79
CA ILE A 13 -3.52 1.07 -9.82
C ILE A 13 -2.95 1.97 -8.72
N GLY A 14 -1.73 1.67 -8.24
CA GLY A 14 -1.09 2.48 -7.21
C GLY A 14 -0.85 3.90 -7.66
N GLN A 15 -0.40 4.09 -8.90
CA GLN A 15 -0.19 5.42 -9.45
C GLN A 15 -1.49 6.20 -9.60
N GLN A 16 -2.56 5.52 -10.04
CA GLN A 16 -3.87 6.15 -10.11
C GLN A 16 -4.38 6.55 -8.74
N ALA A 17 -4.18 5.70 -7.74
CA ALA A 17 -4.56 6.02 -6.37
C ALA A 17 -3.81 7.23 -5.83
N LEU A 18 -2.51 7.33 -6.11
CA LEU A 18 -1.72 8.49 -5.69
C LEU A 18 -2.22 9.78 -6.36
N GLU A 19 -2.63 9.70 -7.63
CA GLU A 19 -3.19 10.85 -8.31
C GLU A 19 -4.49 11.31 -7.66
N VAL A 20 -5.35 10.38 -7.28
CA VAL A 20 -6.57 10.71 -6.54
C VAL A 20 -6.24 11.35 -5.20
N CYS A 21 -5.25 10.83 -4.48
CA CYS A 21 -4.82 11.41 -3.21
C CYS A 21 -4.34 12.85 -3.40
N ARG A 22 -3.59 13.10 -4.47
CA ARG A 22 -3.11 14.45 -4.78
C ARG A 22 -4.28 15.40 -5.04
N LEU A 23 -5.24 14.97 -5.85
CA LEU A 23 -6.40 15.80 -6.20
C LEU A 23 -7.30 16.09 -5.01
N ARG A 24 -7.40 15.13 -4.07
CA ARG A 24 -8.26 15.25 -2.89
C ARG A 24 -7.57 15.87 -1.69
N GLY A 25 -6.27 16.11 -1.76
CA GLY A 25 -5.52 16.66 -0.64
C GLY A 25 -5.32 15.66 0.50
N TYR A 26 -5.31 14.36 0.21
CA TYR A 26 -5.05 13.34 1.21
C TYR A 26 -3.55 13.24 1.50
N GLU A 27 -3.23 12.74 2.69
CA GLU A 27 -1.85 12.51 3.09
C GLU A 27 -1.49 11.05 2.85
N VAL A 28 -0.41 10.79 2.10
CA VAL A 28 0.07 9.43 1.89
C VAL A 28 1.18 9.17 2.90
N VAL A 29 0.90 8.31 3.88
CA VAL A 29 1.83 8.08 5.00
C VAL A 29 2.71 6.85 4.79
N GLY A 30 2.37 5.99 3.85
CA GLY A 30 3.17 4.81 3.58
C GLY A 30 3.09 4.37 2.12
N LEU A 31 4.21 3.89 1.62
CA LEU A 31 4.32 3.38 0.25
C LEU A 31 5.00 2.01 0.30
N ALA A 32 4.48 1.07 -0.46
CA ALA A 32 5.14 -0.21 -0.67
C ALA A 32 5.25 -0.45 -2.17
N ALA A 33 6.47 -0.69 -2.64
CA ALA A 33 6.76 -0.86 -4.06
C ALA A 33 7.67 -2.08 -4.28
N GLY A 34 7.88 -2.44 -5.53
CA GLY A 34 8.80 -3.50 -5.92
C GLY A 34 10.16 -2.94 -6.31
N LYS A 35 10.46 -2.98 -7.62
CA LYS A 35 11.81 -2.70 -8.14
C LYS A 35 11.94 -1.37 -8.88
N ASN A 36 10.88 -0.62 -9.06
CA ASN A 36 10.96 0.60 -9.86
C ASN A 36 11.51 1.77 -9.04
N LEU A 37 12.83 1.85 -8.99
CA LEU A 37 13.54 2.84 -8.19
C LEU A 37 13.17 4.28 -8.57
N GLU A 38 13.10 4.58 -9.86
CA GLU A 38 12.88 5.96 -10.30
C GLU A 38 11.47 6.44 -9.96
N ALA A 39 10.46 5.60 -10.22
CA ALA A 39 9.08 5.95 -9.85
C ALA A 39 8.93 6.10 -8.35
N LEU A 40 9.50 5.16 -7.58
CA LEU A 40 9.41 5.21 -6.12
C LEU A 40 10.13 6.45 -5.57
N SER A 41 11.28 6.80 -6.12
CA SER A 41 12.01 7.99 -5.67
C SER A 41 11.19 9.26 -5.87
N ARG A 42 10.51 9.38 -7.00
CA ARG A 42 9.62 10.54 -7.24
C ARG A 42 8.48 10.57 -6.23
N GLN A 43 7.92 9.41 -5.90
CA GLN A 43 6.82 9.32 -4.94
C GLN A 43 7.29 9.70 -3.53
N ILE A 44 8.46 9.24 -3.12
CA ILE A 44 9.02 9.57 -1.81
C ILE A 44 9.28 11.08 -1.72
N ALA A 45 9.84 11.67 -2.76
CA ALA A 45 10.13 13.10 -2.76
C ALA A 45 8.85 13.94 -2.64
N LEU A 46 7.78 13.50 -3.30
CA LEU A 46 6.51 14.23 -3.28
C LEU A 46 5.74 14.03 -1.97
N TRP A 47 5.60 12.79 -1.53
CA TRP A 47 4.70 12.45 -0.43
C TRP A 47 5.37 12.44 0.94
N LYS A 48 6.68 12.27 1.01
CA LYS A 48 7.45 12.21 2.27
C LYS A 48 6.81 11.26 3.26
N PRO A 49 6.62 9.98 2.87
CA PRO A 49 5.91 9.01 3.71
C PRO A 49 6.70 8.68 4.97
N ARG A 50 5.99 8.19 5.98
CA ARG A 50 6.60 7.78 7.25
C ARG A 50 7.39 6.48 7.11
N LEU A 51 6.88 5.53 6.31
CA LEU A 51 7.54 4.26 6.04
C LEU A 51 7.47 3.94 4.56
N VAL A 52 8.50 3.26 4.07
CA VAL A 52 8.56 2.78 2.69
C VAL A 52 9.02 1.33 2.70
N ALA A 53 8.32 0.48 1.97
CA ALA A 53 8.76 -0.87 1.68
C ALA A 53 9.17 -0.94 0.21
N ALA A 54 10.29 -1.59 -0.04
CA ALA A 54 10.80 -1.80 -1.40
C ALA A 54 11.65 -3.06 -1.40
N GLU A 55 11.91 -3.59 -2.60
CA GLU A 55 12.80 -4.73 -2.70
C GLU A 55 14.16 -4.40 -2.10
N GLU A 56 14.76 -5.36 -1.43
CA GLU A 56 16.00 -5.17 -0.68
C GLU A 56 17.12 -4.61 -1.55
N SER A 57 17.16 -5.00 -2.83
CA SER A 57 18.18 -4.52 -3.77
C SER A 57 18.17 -2.99 -3.95
N LEU A 58 17.06 -2.32 -3.61
CA LEU A 58 16.96 -0.87 -3.73
C LEU A 58 17.31 -0.12 -2.45
N HIS A 59 17.47 -0.81 -1.32
CA HIS A 59 17.59 -0.14 -0.03
C HIS A 59 18.80 0.78 0.04
N LYS A 60 19.95 0.33 -0.44
CA LYS A 60 21.17 1.13 -0.39
C LYS A 60 21.01 2.45 -1.15
N GLU A 61 20.48 2.37 -2.37
CA GLU A 61 20.30 3.55 -3.20
C GLU A 61 19.23 4.49 -2.64
N LEU A 62 18.15 3.93 -2.11
CA LEU A 62 17.09 4.74 -1.51
C LEU A 62 17.61 5.50 -0.28
N LYS A 63 18.41 4.86 0.55
CA LYS A 63 18.99 5.53 1.72
C LYS A 63 20.01 6.59 1.32
N ALA A 64 20.72 6.38 0.22
CA ALA A 64 21.64 7.38 -0.30
C ALA A 64 20.90 8.62 -0.81
N ARG A 65 19.76 8.41 -1.51
CA ARG A 65 18.95 9.51 -2.03
C ARG A 65 18.14 10.22 -0.94
N PHE A 66 17.71 9.47 0.08
CA PHE A 66 16.86 9.99 1.15
C PHE A 66 17.40 9.55 2.51
N PRO A 67 18.42 10.26 3.04
CA PRO A 67 19.12 9.81 4.26
C PRO A 67 18.24 9.59 5.49
N GLY A 68 17.11 10.30 5.58
CA GLY A 68 16.18 10.14 6.70
C GLY A 68 15.11 9.09 6.48
N LEU A 69 15.15 8.38 5.36
CA LEU A 69 14.10 7.43 4.99
C LEU A 69 14.06 6.23 5.94
N ARG A 70 12.85 5.86 6.35
CA ARG A 70 12.63 4.68 7.18
C ARG A 70 12.08 3.56 6.29
N LEU A 71 12.89 2.51 6.13
CA LEU A 71 12.52 1.34 5.35
C LEU A 71 11.90 0.29 6.26
N ALA A 72 10.87 -0.39 5.75
CA ALA A 72 10.12 -1.38 6.52
C ALA A 72 9.60 -2.46 5.57
N THR A 73 8.90 -3.45 6.12
CA THR A 73 8.23 -4.46 5.30
C THR A 73 6.90 -3.90 4.79
N ALA A 74 6.36 -4.53 3.75
CA ALA A 74 5.05 -4.14 3.23
C ALA A 74 3.96 -4.31 4.29
N GLU A 75 4.05 -5.33 5.13
CA GLU A 75 3.11 -5.55 6.23
C GLU A 75 3.18 -4.42 7.25
N GLU A 76 4.39 -3.95 7.57
CA GLU A 76 4.55 -2.83 8.49
C GLU A 76 3.98 -1.54 7.90
N VAL A 77 4.17 -1.30 6.60
CA VAL A 77 3.56 -0.16 5.92
C VAL A 77 2.03 -0.27 5.99
N ALA A 78 1.50 -1.47 5.72
CA ALA A 78 0.05 -1.71 5.74
C ALA A 78 -0.55 -1.48 7.13
N ALA A 79 0.22 -1.67 8.18
CA ALA A 79 -0.24 -1.53 9.56
C ALA A 79 -0.12 -0.11 10.11
N LEU A 80 0.42 0.84 9.34
CA LEU A 80 0.50 2.24 9.76
C LEU A 80 -0.89 2.78 10.09
N GLU A 81 -0.95 3.70 11.02
CA GLU A 81 -2.20 4.37 11.34
C GLU A 81 -2.67 5.22 10.15
N ALA A 82 -3.77 4.81 9.55
CA ALA A 82 -4.35 5.46 8.38
C ALA A 82 -5.80 5.01 8.23
N GLU A 83 -6.61 5.79 7.58
CA GLU A 83 -8.02 5.47 7.36
C GLU A 83 -8.20 4.49 6.20
N VAL A 84 -7.32 4.56 5.19
CA VAL A 84 -7.48 3.79 3.96
C VAL A 84 -6.16 3.13 3.57
N ALA A 85 -6.26 1.89 3.11
CA ALA A 85 -5.17 1.20 2.45
C ALA A 85 -5.59 0.83 1.03
N VAL A 86 -4.76 1.16 0.05
CA VAL A 86 -4.95 0.67 -1.32
C VAL A 86 -4.08 -0.58 -1.45
N ALA A 87 -4.71 -1.73 -1.65
CA ALA A 87 -4.01 -3.01 -1.71
C ALA A 87 -3.91 -3.45 -3.18
N ALA A 88 -2.79 -3.13 -3.81
CA ALA A 88 -2.56 -3.34 -5.23
C ALA A 88 -1.22 -4.02 -5.54
N ILE A 89 -0.65 -4.75 -4.58
CA ILE A 89 0.52 -5.59 -4.84
C ILE A 89 0.03 -6.84 -5.57
N PRO A 90 0.55 -7.12 -6.78
CA PRO A 90 0.05 -8.26 -7.56
C PRO A 90 0.49 -9.61 -6.98
N GLY A 91 -0.25 -10.65 -7.32
CA GLY A 91 0.08 -12.02 -6.96
C GLY A 91 -0.12 -12.32 -5.49
N LEU A 92 0.36 -13.48 -5.07
CA LEU A 92 0.23 -13.92 -3.68
C LEU A 92 1.06 -13.09 -2.71
N ALA A 93 2.07 -12.39 -3.21
CA ALA A 93 2.87 -11.48 -2.38
C ALA A 93 2.02 -10.36 -1.75
N GLY A 94 0.86 -10.06 -2.33
CA GLY A 94 -0.04 -9.06 -1.79
C GLY A 94 -0.89 -9.53 -0.63
N LEU A 95 -0.95 -10.83 -0.36
CA LEU A 95 -1.87 -11.36 0.66
C LEU A 95 -1.50 -10.92 2.08
N ALA A 96 -0.24 -11.08 2.47
CA ALA A 96 0.17 -10.73 3.83
C ALA A 96 0.01 -9.22 4.12
N PRO A 97 0.42 -8.31 3.22
CA PRO A 97 0.14 -6.89 3.45
C PRO A 97 -1.34 -6.55 3.48
N THR A 98 -2.15 -7.19 2.63
CA THR A 98 -3.60 -6.98 2.64
C THR A 98 -4.19 -7.40 3.99
N ARG A 99 -3.79 -8.56 4.51
CA ARG A 99 -4.25 -9.01 5.82
C ARG A 99 -3.83 -8.05 6.93
N ALA A 100 -2.61 -7.53 6.86
CA ALA A 100 -2.15 -6.58 7.85
C ALA A 100 -3.02 -5.32 7.86
N ALA A 101 -3.40 -4.82 6.68
CA ALA A 101 -4.29 -3.66 6.58
C ALA A 101 -5.68 -3.98 7.15
N VAL A 102 -6.23 -5.14 6.81
CA VAL A 102 -7.54 -5.57 7.31
C VAL A 102 -7.53 -5.69 8.83
N ARG A 103 -6.48 -6.27 9.39
CA ARG A 103 -6.36 -6.48 10.84
C ARG A 103 -6.22 -5.19 11.64
N THR A 104 -5.88 -4.09 10.98
CA THR A 104 -5.81 -2.79 11.64
C THR A 104 -7.09 -1.97 11.47
N GLY A 105 -8.14 -2.58 10.95
CA GLY A 105 -9.47 -1.96 10.90
C GLY A 105 -9.65 -0.89 9.84
N LYS A 106 -8.80 -0.90 8.81
CA LYS A 106 -8.85 0.11 7.75
C LYS A 106 -9.95 -0.18 6.74
N ARG A 107 -10.29 0.86 5.98
CA ARG A 107 -11.00 0.67 4.73
C ARG A 107 -9.96 0.25 3.68
N VAL A 108 -10.13 -0.94 3.11
CA VAL A 108 -9.16 -1.53 2.20
C VAL A 108 -9.74 -1.58 0.79
N ALA A 109 -9.18 -0.78 -0.12
CA ALA A 109 -9.51 -0.85 -1.53
C ALA A 109 -8.65 -1.96 -2.14
N LEU A 110 -9.26 -3.09 -2.46
CA LEU A 110 -8.55 -4.31 -2.85
C LEU A 110 -8.61 -4.51 -4.35
N ALA A 111 -7.44 -4.42 -5.00
CA ALA A 111 -7.30 -4.61 -6.43
C ALA A 111 -6.62 -5.93 -6.80
N ASN A 112 -6.31 -6.77 -5.83
CA ASN A 112 -5.59 -8.03 -6.04
C ASN A 112 -6.57 -9.19 -6.15
N LYS A 113 -6.83 -9.66 -7.37
CA LYS A 113 -7.73 -10.79 -7.61
C LYS A 113 -7.21 -12.09 -6.99
N GLU A 114 -5.91 -12.29 -7.00
CA GLU A 114 -5.31 -13.51 -6.44
C GLU A 114 -5.57 -13.61 -4.94
N ALA A 115 -5.48 -12.49 -4.22
CA ALA A 115 -5.77 -12.49 -2.79
C ALA A 115 -7.24 -12.80 -2.53
N MET A 116 -8.15 -12.28 -3.35
CA MET A 116 -9.58 -12.58 -3.21
C MET A 116 -9.88 -14.06 -3.46
N VAL A 117 -9.28 -14.63 -4.49
CA VAL A 117 -9.50 -16.05 -4.82
C VAL A 117 -8.88 -16.96 -3.76
N ALA A 118 -7.64 -16.66 -3.34
CA ALA A 118 -6.90 -17.53 -2.43
C ALA A 118 -7.44 -17.47 -1.00
N ALA A 119 -7.86 -16.30 -0.54
CA ALA A 119 -8.16 -16.09 0.88
C ALA A 119 -9.38 -15.22 1.12
N GLY A 120 -10.29 -15.11 0.15
CA GLY A 120 -11.46 -14.25 0.27
C GLY A 120 -12.26 -14.46 1.55
N PRO A 121 -12.69 -15.72 1.85
CA PRO A 121 -13.44 -15.97 3.08
C PRO A 121 -12.69 -15.58 4.35
N LEU A 122 -11.38 -15.81 4.39
CA LEU A 122 -10.55 -15.43 5.52
C LEU A 122 -10.50 -13.89 5.66
N LEU A 123 -10.30 -13.18 4.55
CA LEU A 123 -10.24 -11.72 4.57
C LEU A 123 -11.55 -11.11 5.05
N TRP A 124 -12.69 -11.65 4.60
CA TRP A 124 -13.99 -11.15 5.05
C TRP A 124 -14.21 -11.38 6.54
N ARG A 125 -13.82 -12.56 7.05
CA ARG A 125 -13.93 -12.85 8.48
C ARG A 125 -13.02 -11.93 9.30
N GLU A 126 -11.80 -11.71 8.84
CA GLU A 126 -10.87 -10.80 9.55
C GLU A 126 -11.37 -9.36 9.50
N ALA A 127 -11.94 -8.94 8.38
CA ALA A 127 -12.52 -7.61 8.27
C ALA A 127 -13.65 -7.41 9.29
N GLU A 128 -14.55 -8.40 9.40
CA GLU A 128 -15.64 -8.32 10.36
C GLU A 128 -15.10 -8.28 11.80
N ALA A 129 -14.11 -9.12 12.10
CA ALA A 129 -13.54 -9.20 13.45
C ALA A 129 -12.83 -7.91 13.86
N HIS A 130 -12.25 -7.17 12.93
CA HIS A 130 -11.44 -5.99 13.23
C HIS A 130 -12.09 -4.67 12.82
N GLY A 131 -13.32 -4.71 12.36
CA GLY A 131 -14.02 -3.49 11.95
C GLY A 131 -13.51 -2.88 10.66
N ALA A 132 -12.85 -3.66 9.82
CA ALA A 132 -12.36 -3.19 8.53
C ALA A 132 -13.45 -3.33 7.47
N GLU A 133 -13.33 -2.54 6.41
CA GLU A 133 -14.21 -2.62 5.26
C GLU A 133 -13.38 -2.94 4.04
N ILE A 134 -13.80 -3.94 3.26
CA ILE A 134 -13.10 -4.32 2.04
C ILE A 134 -13.94 -3.89 0.84
N LEU A 135 -13.33 -3.07 -0.02
CA LEU A 135 -13.97 -2.58 -1.24
C LEU A 135 -13.20 -3.12 -2.43
N PRO A 136 -13.75 -4.11 -3.14
CA PRO A 136 -13.10 -4.60 -4.36
C PRO A 136 -13.01 -3.50 -5.40
N VAL A 137 -11.84 -3.39 -6.04
CA VAL A 137 -11.60 -2.43 -7.11
C VAL A 137 -11.26 -3.20 -8.38
N ASP A 138 -12.00 -2.93 -9.45
CA ASP A 138 -11.73 -3.55 -10.74
C ASP A 138 -10.66 -2.75 -11.46
N SER A 139 -9.61 -3.45 -11.88
CA SER A 139 -8.51 -2.84 -12.63
C SER A 139 -8.76 -2.82 -14.15
N GLU A 140 -9.85 -3.41 -14.60
CA GLU A 140 -10.20 -3.44 -16.03
C GLU A 140 -11.00 -2.21 -16.43
N HIS A 141 -10.66 -1.65 -17.57
CA HIS A 141 -11.34 -0.48 -18.13
C HIS A 141 -11.74 -0.73 -19.54
#